data_a5d45ac8d69059f280064ce2f2bc9208
#
_entry.id   a5d45ac8d69059f280064ce2f2bc9208
#
_cell.length_a   1.000
_cell.length_b   1.000
_cell.length_c   1.000
_cell.angle_alpha   90.00
_cell.angle_beta   90.00
_cell.angle_gamma   90.00
#
_symmetry.space_group_name_H-M   'P 1'
#
loop_
_entity.id
_entity.type
_entity.pdbx_description
1 polymer ?
#
loop_
_entity_poly.entity_id
_entity_poly.type
_entity_poly.pdbx_seq_one_letter_code
_entity_poly.pdbx_strand_id
1 'polypeptide(L)'
;VGTVDRRTFLKLVGAPALAAALPRDLSKALAIRANDRTRSINDVEHVVFLMQENRSFDHYFATMRGVRGFGDPHPVTLPSGRSVWHQPNGSNDLLPFRPEVADLGQTFLPDPPHGWNDTHAAWNAGRYDQWVPNKGVTTMTYHTRADLPYQFALADAFTVCDNYHCSVMGPTDPNRYHMWTGWVGNVGKAGGPVITNAEAGYDWSTYPERLERAGISWKVYQDVGLGLDAAGFWGFTDDPYIGNYGDNSLLYFHQYQNASPGTPLADKAKTGTDVLRQNRRPEALLGDFRDDVRRGRLPQVTWIVAPEAYSEHPNWEPDFGAWYVSQVVDILASNPDLWSTMALFVTYDEEGGFFDHLVPPTPPQTRAQGLSTVPVTNELFPGDAAHPAGPYGLGVRVPMIIVSPWTRGGWVNSQLLDHTSLIRFLETRFGQGRPDLVESNITPWRRAVVGDLTTAFDFARPNTPRRVDLPDTDDFKPVDLVRHPDEVPAPPADQRLP
;
A
#
# COMPACT_ATOMS: atom_id res chain seq x y z
N VAL A 1 15.48 39.49 1.90
CA VAL A 1 15.15 38.80 3.15
C VAL A 1 15.32 37.37 2.81
N GLY A 2 16.42 36.72 3.28
CA GLY A 2 16.74 35.37 2.94
C GLY A 2 15.76 34.40 3.61
N THR A 3 15.22 33.47 2.85
CA THR A 3 14.45 32.36 3.35
C THR A 3 15.38 31.44 4.15
N VAL A 4 15.10 31.27 5.42
CA VAL A 4 15.78 30.28 6.27
C VAL A 4 15.13 28.95 5.96
N ASP A 5 15.90 27.97 5.48
CA ASP A 5 15.37 26.64 5.22
C ASP A 5 14.93 25.95 6.53
N ARG A 6 14.01 25.01 6.41
CA ARG A 6 13.37 24.30 7.53
C ARG A 6 14.39 23.58 8.43
N ARG A 7 15.50 23.05 7.88
CA ARG A 7 16.57 22.39 8.66
C ARG A 7 17.38 23.39 9.47
N THR A 8 17.60 24.58 8.94
CA THR A 8 18.27 25.68 9.64
C THR A 8 17.39 26.20 10.75
N PHE A 9 16.08 26.30 10.54
CA PHE A 9 15.10 26.65 11.57
C PHE A 9 15.09 25.61 12.70
N LEU A 10 15.04 24.30 12.37
CA LEU A 10 15.06 23.22 13.35
C LEU A 10 16.37 23.10 14.15
N LYS A 11 17.49 23.59 13.61
CA LYS A 11 18.77 23.66 14.33
C LYS A 11 18.88 24.90 15.23
N LEU A 12 18.14 25.95 14.93
CA LEU A 12 18.15 27.20 15.71
C LEU A 12 17.16 27.20 16.88
N VAL A 13 16.11 26.38 16.80
CA VAL A 13 15.16 26.18 17.90
C VAL A 13 15.58 24.94 18.67
N GLY A 14 16.22 25.12 19.80
CA GLY A 14 16.72 24.03 20.64
C GLY A 14 15.61 23.02 21.02
N ALA A 15 15.98 21.76 21.11
CA ALA A 15 15.16 20.56 21.31
C ALA A 15 13.99 20.61 22.37
N PRO A 16 13.88 21.57 23.31
CA PRO A 16 12.74 21.63 24.22
C PRO A 16 11.50 22.34 23.64
N ALA A 17 11.60 23.10 22.54
CA ALA A 17 10.47 23.88 22.01
C ALA A 17 9.60 23.12 20.99
N LEU A 18 10.08 21.98 20.46
CA LEU A 18 9.33 21.13 19.52
C LEU A 18 8.23 20.27 20.19
N ALA A 19 8.18 20.23 21.53
CA ALA A 19 7.15 19.48 22.26
C ALA A 19 5.76 20.17 22.29
N ALA A 20 5.60 21.34 21.66
CA ALA A 20 4.40 22.17 21.81
C ALA A 20 3.46 22.21 20.59
N ALA A 21 3.81 21.58 19.47
CA ALA A 21 2.97 21.56 18.26
C ALA A 21 2.68 20.11 17.80
N LEU A 22 2.01 19.34 18.65
CA LEU A 22 1.42 18.07 18.22
C LEU A 22 0.15 18.38 17.42
N PRO A 23 -0.07 17.75 16.25
CA PRO A 23 -1.36 17.77 15.59
C PRO A 23 -2.42 17.34 16.62
N ARG A 24 -3.38 18.19 16.83
CA ARG A 24 -4.34 18.03 17.96
C ARG A 24 -5.15 16.74 17.89
N ASP A 25 -5.24 16.11 16.74
CA ASP A 25 -6.19 15.04 16.48
C ASP A 25 -5.62 13.63 16.65
N LEU A 26 -4.38 13.37 16.28
CA LEU A 26 -3.82 12.04 16.47
C LEU A 26 -3.39 11.76 17.91
N SER A 27 -2.94 12.76 18.65
CA SER A 27 -2.75 12.61 20.11
C SER A 27 -4.07 12.32 20.81
N LYS A 28 -5.20 12.86 20.31
CA LYS A 28 -6.54 12.50 20.75
C LYS A 28 -6.91 11.08 20.35
N ALA A 29 -6.63 10.68 19.10
CA ALA A 29 -6.89 9.33 18.61
C ALA A 29 -6.15 8.26 19.40
N LEU A 30 -4.88 8.51 19.73
CA LEU A 30 -4.09 7.61 20.58
C LEU A 30 -4.65 7.51 22.01
N ALA A 31 -5.41 8.50 22.47
CA ALA A 31 -6.08 8.48 23.75
C ALA A 31 -7.44 7.74 23.71
N ILE A 32 -8.08 7.57 22.55
CA ILE A 32 -9.36 6.89 22.41
C ILE A 32 -9.16 5.38 22.63
N ARG A 33 -9.88 4.81 23.57
CA ARG A 33 -9.78 3.38 23.91
C ARG A 33 -10.50 2.54 22.86
N ALA A 34 -9.99 1.32 22.64
CA ALA A 34 -10.70 0.31 21.87
C ALA A 34 -12.04 -0.04 22.55
N ASN A 35 -13.04 -0.32 21.76
CA ASN A 35 -14.26 -0.95 22.20
C ASN A 35 -13.96 -2.45 22.41
N ASP A 36 -13.85 -2.89 23.65
CA ASP A 36 -13.40 -4.24 24.03
C ASP A 36 -14.53 -5.13 24.57
N ARG A 37 -15.75 -4.99 24.04
CA ARG A 37 -16.95 -5.72 24.50
C ARG A 37 -16.81 -7.23 24.42
N THR A 38 -16.31 -7.73 23.27
CA THR A 38 -16.15 -9.17 23.03
C THR A 38 -14.71 -9.62 23.20
N ARG A 39 -13.75 -8.70 23.20
CA ARG A 39 -12.29 -8.95 23.18
C ARG A 39 -11.86 -9.86 22.04
N SER A 40 -12.47 -9.67 20.90
CA SER A 40 -12.23 -10.42 19.68
C SER A 40 -12.37 -9.53 18.46
N ILE A 41 -12.08 -10.07 17.28
CA ILE A 41 -12.27 -9.38 16.00
C ILE A 41 -13.71 -8.86 15.80
N ASN A 42 -14.69 -9.40 16.53
CA ASN A 42 -16.08 -8.95 16.45
C ASN A 42 -16.30 -7.53 16.96
N ASP A 43 -15.34 -6.98 17.69
CA ASP A 43 -15.37 -5.58 18.14
C ASP A 43 -14.97 -4.59 17.02
N VAL A 44 -14.41 -5.07 15.90
CA VAL A 44 -14.12 -4.25 14.71
C VAL A 44 -15.41 -4.09 13.91
N GLU A 45 -16.00 -2.91 13.90
CA GLU A 45 -17.24 -2.61 13.19
C GLU A 45 -16.98 -1.98 11.82
N HIS A 46 -15.85 -1.27 11.66
CA HIS A 46 -15.46 -0.58 10.43
C HIS A 46 -14.06 -0.98 9.99
N VAL A 47 -13.92 -1.36 8.73
CA VAL A 47 -12.65 -1.72 8.10
C VAL A 47 -12.40 -0.75 6.94
N VAL A 48 -11.26 -0.07 6.95
CA VAL A 48 -10.90 0.93 5.94
C VAL A 48 -9.58 0.50 5.28
N PHE A 49 -9.55 0.48 3.96
CA PHE A 49 -8.37 0.20 3.16
C PHE A 49 -7.94 1.46 2.40
N LEU A 50 -6.67 1.80 2.51
CA LEU A 50 -6.00 2.80 1.70
C LEU A 50 -4.76 2.13 1.10
N MET A 51 -4.79 1.92 -0.21
CA MET A 51 -3.67 1.34 -0.96
C MET A 51 -3.01 2.46 -1.77
N GLN A 52 -1.79 2.79 -1.38
CA GLN A 52 -0.90 3.75 -2.03
C GLN A 52 -0.12 3.05 -3.14
N GLU A 53 0.87 3.71 -3.76
CA GLU A 53 1.56 3.21 -4.93
C GLU A 53 3.06 3.09 -4.81
N ASN A 54 3.51 1.97 -5.34
CA ASN A 54 4.80 1.74 -5.97
C ASN A 54 5.99 1.95 -5.03
N ARG A 55 5.97 1.35 -3.82
CA ARG A 55 7.11 1.41 -2.90
C ARG A 55 7.40 0.05 -2.27
N SER A 56 8.67 -0.41 -2.35
CA SER A 56 9.06 -1.61 -1.61
C SER A 56 9.22 -1.32 -0.12
N PHE A 57 9.20 -2.38 0.69
CA PHE A 57 9.39 -2.25 2.13
C PHE A 57 10.78 -1.72 2.48
N ASP A 58 11.84 -2.24 1.86
CA ASP A 58 13.20 -1.77 2.13
C ASP A 58 13.42 -0.34 1.66
N HIS A 59 12.82 0.07 0.55
CA HIS A 59 12.90 1.44 0.07
C HIS A 59 12.42 2.46 1.12
N TYR A 60 11.39 2.10 1.91
CA TYR A 60 10.83 2.97 2.94
C TYR A 60 11.37 2.68 4.33
N PHE A 61 11.41 1.42 4.75
CA PHE A 61 11.59 1.05 6.15
C PHE A 61 12.83 0.21 6.46
N ALA A 62 13.74 -0.05 5.50
CA ALA A 62 14.95 -0.84 5.78
C ALA A 62 15.82 -0.29 6.92
N THR A 63 15.78 1.04 7.15
CA THR A 63 16.49 1.72 8.23
C THR A 63 15.76 1.68 9.58
N MET A 64 14.52 1.19 9.62
CA MET A 64 13.72 1.12 10.85
C MET A 64 14.26 0.03 11.77
N ARG A 65 14.37 0.32 13.06
CA ARG A 65 14.83 -0.68 14.04
C ARG A 65 13.72 -1.67 14.36
N GLY A 66 14.06 -2.95 14.46
CA GLY A 66 13.18 -4.02 14.88
C GLY A 66 12.42 -4.70 13.75
N VAL A 67 12.54 -4.21 12.52
CA VAL A 67 12.01 -4.85 11.32
C VAL A 67 13.09 -5.65 10.59
N ARG A 68 12.69 -6.52 9.69
CA ARG A 68 13.59 -7.19 8.73
C ARG A 68 13.97 -6.18 7.65
N GLY A 69 15.07 -5.47 7.86
CA GLY A 69 15.64 -4.45 6.99
C GLY A 69 17.17 -4.58 6.99
N PHE A 70 17.91 -3.47 6.99
CA PHE A 70 19.39 -3.50 7.00
C PHE A 70 20.01 -4.22 8.21
N GLY A 71 19.25 -4.36 9.30
CA GLY A 71 19.63 -5.14 10.46
C GLY A 71 19.25 -6.62 10.42
N ASP A 72 18.74 -7.16 9.30
CA ASP A 72 18.42 -8.60 9.19
C ASP A 72 19.73 -9.43 9.35
N PRO A 73 19.81 -10.31 10.36
CA PRO A 73 21.02 -11.11 10.60
C PRO A 73 21.22 -12.23 9.59
N HIS A 74 20.23 -12.49 8.70
CA HIS A 74 20.23 -13.61 7.77
C HIS A 74 19.92 -13.20 6.32
N PRO A 75 20.62 -12.19 5.76
CA PRO A 75 20.41 -11.81 4.38
C PRO A 75 20.80 -12.98 3.44
N VAL A 76 20.06 -13.15 2.37
CA VAL A 76 20.31 -14.21 1.38
C VAL A 76 21.72 -14.03 0.78
N THR A 77 22.40 -15.13 0.53
CA THR A 77 23.66 -15.16 -0.22
C THR A 77 23.35 -15.39 -1.70
N LEU A 78 23.82 -14.49 -2.54
CA LEU A 78 23.71 -14.57 -3.99
C LEU A 78 24.59 -15.70 -4.57
N PRO A 79 24.34 -16.16 -5.81
CA PRO A 79 25.20 -17.12 -6.49
C PRO A 79 26.67 -16.71 -6.59
N SER A 80 26.95 -15.40 -6.54
CA SER A 80 28.32 -14.86 -6.47
C SER A 80 29.05 -15.12 -5.15
N GLY A 81 28.35 -15.60 -4.12
CA GLY A 81 28.86 -15.74 -2.75
C GLY A 81 28.79 -14.46 -1.92
N ARG A 82 28.26 -13.36 -2.48
CA ARG A 82 28.04 -12.10 -1.77
C ARG A 82 26.65 -12.03 -1.17
N SER A 83 26.47 -11.15 -0.20
CA SER A 83 25.16 -10.86 0.37
C SER A 83 24.24 -10.25 -0.71
N VAL A 84 22.93 -10.49 -0.62
CA VAL A 84 21.87 -9.95 -1.49
C VAL A 84 21.93 -8.42 -1.63
N TRP A 85 22.49 -7.72 -0.66
CA TRP A 85 22.70 -6.27 -0.73
C TRP A 85 23.65 -5.83 -1.85
N HIS A 86 24.52 -6.72 -2.33
CA HIS A 86 25.51 -6.46 -3.38
C HIS A 86 24.92 -6.81 -4.75
N GLN A 87 24.16 -5.91 -5.34
CA GLN A 87 23.56 -6.15 -6.62
C GLN A 87 24.54 -5.87 -7.78
N PRO A 88 24.66 -6.78 -8.76
CA PRO A 88 25.55 -6.58 -9.91
C PRO A 88 25.24 -5.29 -10.68
N ASN A 89 26.29 -4.49 -10.96
CA ASN A 89 26.25 -3.28 -11.76
C ASN A 89 27.48 -3.21 -12.69
N GLY A 90 27.37 -3.82 -13.86
CA GLY A 90 28.50 -3.98 -14.77
C GLY A 90 29.62 -4.84 -14.17
N SER A 91 30.81 -4.27 -14.02
CA SER A 91 31.98 -4.94 -13.39
C SER A 91 32.04 -4.80 -11.87
N ASN A 92 31.15 -4.00 -11.28
CA ASN A 92 31.12 -3.69 -9.86
C ASN A 92 29.79 -4.16 -9.26
N ASP A 93 29.64 -3.99 -7.95
CA ASP A 93 28.36 -4.11 -7.27
C ASP A 93 27.83 -2.73 -6.88
N LEU A 94 26.51 -2.63 -6.79
CA LEU A 94 25.81 -1.50 -6.21
C LEU A 94 25.16 -1.93 -4.90
N LEU A 95 25.42 -1.17 -3.84
CA LEU A 95 24.74 -1.31 -2.55
C LEU A 95 23.52 -0.40 -2.49
N PRO A 96 22.53 -0.69 -1.62
CA PRO A 96 21.49 0.27 -1.31
C PRO A 96 22.10 1.61 -0.88
N PHE A 97 21.54 2.71 -1.39
CA PHE A 97 22.07 4.04 -1.10
C PHE A 97 20.94 5.07 -0.92
N ARG A 98 21.22 6.05 -0.06
CA ARG A 98 20.40 7.26 0.00
C ARG A 98 21.02 8.30 -0.94
N PRO A 99 20.26 8.81 -1.93
CA PRO A 99 20.74 9.88 -2.81
C PRO A 99 21.19 11.12 -2.02
N GLU A 100 22.19 11.83 -2.54
CA GLU A 100 22.69 13.08 -1.96
C GLU A 100 21.79 14.26 -2.34
N VAL A 101 20.52 14.19 -1.94
CA VAL A 101 19.55 15.28 -2.10
C VAL A 101 19.23 15.88 -0.74
N ALA A 102 18.79 17.15 -0.73
CA ALA A 102 18.52 17.88 0.50
C ALA A 102 17.42 17.22 1.33
N ASP A 103 16.32 16.84 0.68
CA ASP A 103 15.16 16.17 1.27
C ASP A 103 14.59 15.16 0.28
N LEU A 104 14.74 13.88 0.57
CA LEU A 104 14.27 12.82 -0.30
C LEU A 104 12.74 12.64 -0.22
N GLY A 105 12.12 13.08 0.87
CA GLY A 105 10.65 13.11 1.02
C GLY A 105 9.98 14.13 0.10
N GLN A 106 10.75 15.12 -0.38
CA GLN A 106 10.33 16.17 -1.30
C GLN A 106 10.97 16.00 -2.71
N THR A 107 11.27 14.78 -3.10
CA THR A 107 11.95 14.49 -4.35
C THR A 107 11.10 13.61 -5.26
N PHE A 108 10.98 14.02 -6.52
CA PHE A 108 10.36 13.24 -7.58
C PHE A 108 11.42 12.27 -8.13
N LEU A 109 11.24 10.97 -7.88
CA LEU A 109 12.15 9.95 -8.38
C LEU A 109 11.70 9.46 -9.77
N PRO A 110 12.63 9.04 -10.63
CA PRO A 110 12.26 8.27 -11.81
C PRO A 110 11.55 6.99 -11.41
N ASP A 111 10.54 6.62 -12.17
CA ASP A 111 9.80 5.38 -11.99
C ASP A 111 10.60 4.18 -12.56
N PRO A 112 11.16 3.29 -11.73
CA PRO A 112 11.88 2.12 -12.24
C PRO A 112 10.93 1.14 -12.93
N PRO A 113 11.39 0.37 -13.96
CA PRO A 113 10.57 -0.67 -14.58
C PRO A 113 10.08 -1.69 -13.55
N HIS A 114 8.76 -1.95 -13.52
CA HIS A 114 8.11 -2.83 -12.55
C HIS A 114 7.04 -3.76 -13.16
N GLY A 115 7.07 -3.91 -14.48
CA GLY A 115 6.20 -4.83 -15.19
C GLY A 115 6.54 -6.31 -14.93
N TRP A 116 5.71 -7.20 -15.49
CA TRP A 116 5.92 -8.66 -15.39
C TRP A 116 7.32 -9.09 -15.83
N ASN A 117 7.76 -8.63 -17.01
CA ASN A 117 9.04 -9.05 -17.57
C ASN A 117 10.21 -8.55 -16.72
N ASP A 118 10.17 -7.31 -16.31
CA ASP A 118 11.25 -6.66 -15.57
C ASP A 118 11.40 -7.26 -14.17
N THR A 119 10.28 -7.50 -13.48
CA THR A 119 10.29 -8.05 -12.12
C THR A 119 10.68 -9.53 -12.12
N HIS A 120 10.21 -10.33 -13.10
CA HIS A 120 10.65 -11.70 -13.25
C HIS A 120 12.13 -11.82 -13.64
N ALA A 121 12.63 -10.89 -14.49
CA ALA A 121 14.04 -10.84 -14.84
C ALA A 121 14.91 -10.47 -13.63
N ALA A 122 14.48 -9.50 -12.81
CA ALA A 122 15.18 -9.14 -11.58
C ALA A 122 15.16 -10.26 -10.53
N TRP A 123 14.03 -10.94 -10.36
CA TRP A 123 13.88 -12.14 -9.52
C TRP A 123 14.77 -13.31 -9.97
N ASN A 124 14.99 -13.46 -11.29
CA ASN A 124 15.88 -14.44 -11.91
C ASN A 124 15.72 -15.87 -11.36
N ALA A 125 14.48 -16.38 -11.37
CA ALA A 125 14.14 -17.71 -10.85
C ALA A 125 14.60 -17.94 -9.39
N GLY A 126 14.54 -16.91 -8.56
CA GLY A 126 14.92 -16.91 -7.15
C GLY A 126 16.40 -16.69 -6.87
N ARG A 127 17.24 -16.49 -7.90
CA ARG A 127 18.66 -16.09 -7.70
C ARG A 127 18.79 -14.67 -7.16
N TYR A 128 17.89 -13.80 -7.54
CA TYR A 128 17.70 -12.45 -6.99
C TYR A 128 18.87 -11.49 -7.21
N ASP A 129 19.58 -11.66 -8.30
CA ASP A 129 20.86 -11.02 -8.62
C ASP A 129 20.81 -10.17 -9.89
N GLN A 130 19.62 -9.77 -10.36
CA GLN A 130 19.46 -9.04 -11.62
C GLN A 130 18.65 -7.74 -11.46
N TRP A 131 18.67 -7.13 -10.29
CA TRP A 131 17.90 -5.92 -10.02
C TRP A 131 18.40 -4.72 -10.83
N VAL A 132 19.65 -4.32 -10.62
CA VAL A 132 20.22 -3.15 -11.31
C VAL A 132 20.26 -3.32 -12.83
N PRO A 133 20.64 -4.49 -13.39
CA PRO A 133 20.63 -4.69 -14.83
C PRO A 133 19.25 -4.52 -15.49
N ASN A 134 18.14 -4.83 -14.78
CA ASN A 134 16.80 -4.77 -15.35
C ASN A 134 16.01 -3.52 -14.94
N LYS A 135 16.34 -2.90 -13.81
CA LYS A 135 15.56 -1.79 -13.24
C LYS A 135 16.35 -0.48 -13.10
N GLY A 136 17.65 -0.49 -13.38
CA GLY A 136 18.52 0.68 -13.26
C GLY A 136 18.95 0.97 -11.82
N VAL A 137 19.76 2.03 -11.64
CA VAL A 137 20.36 2.36 -10.34
C VAL A 137 19.34 2.86 -9.31
N THR A 138 18.29 3.51 -9.75
CA THR A 138 17.21 4.03 -8.88
C THR A 138 16.59 2.93 -8.02
N THR A 139 16.58 1.68 -8.50
CA THR A 139 16.05 0.54 -7.77
C THR A 139 16.68 0.36 -6.37
N MET A 140 17.95 0.76 -6.19
CA MET A 140 18.71 0.57 -4.96
C MET A 140 18.58 1.75 -3.97
N THR A 141 17.72 2.71 -4.24
CA THR A 141 17.52 3.86 -3.34
C THR A 141 16.69 3.49 -2.12
N TYR A 142 16.97 4.14 -0.99
CA TYR A 142 16.18 4.01 0.22
C TYR A 142 15.99 5.36 0.93
N HIS A 143 14.94 5.44 1.72
CA HIS A 143 14.62 6.57 2.59
C HIS A 143 15.05 6.32 4.03
N THR A 144 15.17 7.40 4.77
CA THR A 144 15.40 7.38 6.21
C THR A 144 14.24 8.03 6.95
N ARG A 145 14.21 7.91 8.27
CA ARG A 145 13.23 8.61 9.11
C ARG A 145 13.23 10.13 8.88
N ALA A 146 14.36 10.71 8.46
CA ALA A 146 14.42 12.15 8.20
C ALA A 146 13.69 12.53 6.90
N ASP A 147 13.59 11.58 5.97
CA ASP A 147 12.91 11.76 4.69
C ASP A 147 11.41 11.43 4.79
N LEU A 148 11.04 10.47 5.64
CA LEU A 148 9.67 10.00 5.83
C LEU A 148 9.22 10.12 7.29
N PRO A 149 9.24 11.33 7.87
CA PRO A 149 9.02 11.50 9.32
C PRO A 149 7.62 11.04 9.75
N TYR A 150 6.59 11.24 8.93
CA TYR A 150 5.23 10.85 9.25
C TYR A 150 5.01 9.34 9.16
N GLN A 151 5.44 8.70 8.08
CA GLN A 151 5.29 7.25 7.88
C GLN A 151 6.01 6.47 8.98
N PHE A 152 7.24 6.89 9.35
CA PHE A 152 7.96 6.28 10.46
C PHE A 152 7.27 6.50 11.81
N ALA A 153 6.73 7.69 12.05
CA ALA A 153 6.02 7.97 13.28
C ALA A 153 4.71 7.16 13.38
N LEU A 154 4.01 6.96 12.25
CA LEU A 154 2.83 6.12 12.17
C LEU A 154 3.17 4.66 12.49
N ALA A 155 4.26 4.13 11.92
CA ALA A 155 4.78 2.80 12.22
C ALA A 155 5.20 2.64 13.69
N ASP A 156 5.80 3.67 14.29
CA ASP A 156 6.17 3.68 15.71
C ASP A 156 4.94 3.71 16.64
N ALA A 157 3.82 4.27 16.18
CA ALA A 157 2.60 4.37 16.95
C ALA A 157 1.76 3.10 16.92
N PHE A 158 1.74 2.41 15.78
CA PHE A 158 0.85 1.31 15.48
C PHE A 158 1.63 0.03 15.12
N THR A 159 1.01 -0.91 14.40
CA THR A 159 1.68 -2.15 13.99
C THR A 159 2.12 -2.04 12.53
N VAL A 160 3.41 -2.27 12.28
CA VAL A 160 3.98 -2.45 10.95
C VAL A 160 4.11 -3.95 10.63
N CYS A 161 3.78 -4.36 9.40
CA CYS A 161 3.96 -5.73 8.94
C CYS A 161 5.22 -5.79 8.04
N ASP A 162 6.29 -6.42 8.52
CA ASP A 162 7.58 -6.49 7.83
C ASP A 162 7.75 -7.73 6.95
N ASN A 163 6.66 -8.46 6.73
CA ASN A 163 6.60 -9.62 5.83
C ASN A 163 5.28 -9.62 5.03
N TYR A 164 4.83 -8.42 4.66
CA TYR A 164 3.69 -8.21 3.78
C TYR A 164 4.20 -8.01 2.35
N HIS A 165 3.68 -8.79 1.43
CA HIS A 165 4.11 -8.85 0.04
C HIS A 165 3.02 -8.32 -0.89
N CYS A 166 3.39 -7.74 -2.01
CA CYS A 166 2.46 -7.62 -3.12
C CYS A 166 2.13 -9.02 -3.66
N SER A 167 1.01 -9.14 -4.34
CA SER A 167 0.47 -10.46 -4.70
C SER A 167 0.99 -11.01 -6.02
N VAL A 168 1.50 -10.13 -6.88
CA VAL A 168 2.03 -10.44 -8.21
C VAL A 168 3.41 -9.83 -8.37
N MET A 169 4.33 -10.56 -9.00
CA MET A 169 5.58 -10.01 -9.51
C MET A 169 5.31 -9.23 -10.80
N GLY A 170 4.70 -8.07 -10.68
CA GLY A 170 4.22 -7.28 -11.81
C GLY A 170 3.56 -5.97 -11.37
N PRO A 171 2.91 -5.26 -12.31
CA PRO A 171 2.50 -3.88 -12.12
C PRO A 171 1.24 -3.72 -11.27
N THR A 172 0.77 -2.48 -11.18
CA THR A 172 -0.35 -1.96 -10.37
C THR A 172 -1.62 -2.79 -10.46
N ASP A 173 -2.22 -2.92 -11.64
CA ASP A 173 -3.56 -3.52 -11.78
C ASP A 173 -3.65 -4.97 -11.31
N PRO A 174 -2.76 -5.90 -11.71
CA PRO A 174 -2.78 -7.27 -11.21
C PRO A 174 -2.71 -7.35 -9.67
N ASN A 175 -1.95 -6.46 -9.03
CA ASN A 175 -1.84 -6.40 -7.59
C ASN A 175 -3.13 -5.89 -6.95
N ARG A 176 -3.73 -4.83 -7.49
CA ARG A 176 -5.00 -4.30 -7.02
C ARG A 176 -6.17 -5.27 -7.23
N TYR A 177 -6.16 -6.08 -8.32
CA TYR A 177 -7.17 -7.14 -8.49
C TYR A 177 -7.14 -8.17 -7.37
N HIS A 178 -5.99 -8.48 -6.79
CA HIS A 178 -5.93 -9.36 -5.62
C HIS A 178 -6.64 -8.78 -4.40
N MET A 179 -6.58 -7.45 -4.19
CA MET A 179 -7.34 -6.79 -3.13
C MET A 179 -8.86 -6.86 -3.37
N TRP A 180 -9.30 -6.77 -4.63
CA TRP A 180 -10.71 -6.75 -4.97
C TRP A 180 -11.33 -8.14 -5.14
N THR A 181 -10.53 -9.13 -5.53
CA THR A 181 -11.08 -10.41 -6.04
C THR A 181 -10.31 -11.65 -5.59
N GLY A 182 -9.15 -11.50 -4.98
CA GLY A 182 -8.31 -12.61 -4.53
C GLY A 182 -7.45 -13.28 -5.60
N TRP A 183 -7.53 -12.85 -6.87
CA TRP A 183 -6.74 -13.37 -7.99
C TRP A 183 -6.73 -12.43 -9.21
N VAL A 184 -6.13 -12.84 -10.31
CA VAL A 184 -6.07 -12.11 -11.60
C VAL A 184 -6.78 -12.85 -12.74
N GLY A 185 -7.77 -13.69 -12.41
CA GLY A 185 -8.40 -14.56 -13.43
C GLY A 185 -7.52 -15.75 -13.84
N ASN A 186 -6.78 -16.33 -12.90
CA ASN A 186 -5.69 -17.30 -13.08
C ASN A 186 -6.05 -18.54 -13.91
N VAL A 187 -7.33 -18.86 -14.07
CA VAL A 187 -7.79 -20.01 -14.87
C VAL A 187 -7.97 -19.70 -16.37
N GLY A 188 -7.61 -18.50 -16.82
CA GLY A 188 -7.69 -18.12 -18.23
C GLY A 188 -9.12 -17.95 -18.74
N LYS A 189 -10.05 -17.53 -17.88
CA LYS A 189 -11.47 -17.28 -18.22
C LYS A 189 -11.88 -15.87 -17.82
N ALA A 190 -13.01 -15.42 -18.40
CA ALA A 190 -13.63 -14.13 -18.06
C ALA A 190 -12.69 -12.91 -18.25
N GLY A 191 -11.75 -13.01 -19.19
CA GLY A 191 -10.79 -11.95 -19.51
C GLY A 191 -9.42 -12.09 -18.87
N GLY A 192 -9.21 -13.05 -17.96
CA GLY A 192 -7.90 -13.31 -17.35
C GLY A 192 -7.09 -14.39 -18.11
N PRO A 193 -5.84 -14.67 -17.66
CA PRO A 193 -5.15 -14.02 -16.56
C PRO A 193 -4.63 -12.63 -16.95
N VAL A 194 -4.65 -11.71 -16.00
CA VAL A 194 -4.16 -10.33 -16.19
C VAL A 194 -2.83 -10.17 -15.44
N ILE A 195 -1.76 -9.86 -16.18
CA ILE A 195 -0.40 -9.71 -15.66
C ILE A 195 0.24 -8.37 -16.05
N THR A 196 -0.53 -7.50 -16.68
CA THR A 196 -0.13 -6.14 -17.11
C THR A 196 -1.23 -5.16 -16.69
N ASN A 197 -0.96 -3.86 -16.81
CA ASN A 197 -1.97 -2.82 -16.65
C ASN A 197 -2.89 -2.81 -17.89
N ALA A 198 -3.68 -3.86 -18.05
CA ALA A 198 -4.63 -4.03 -19.13
C ALA A 198 -6.05 -3.83 -18.61
N GLU A 199 -6.71 -2.83 -19.14
CA GLU A 199 -8.04 -2.36 -18.72
C GLU A 199 -9.12 -2.87 -19.68
N ALA A 200 -9.06 -4.15 -20.03
CA ALA A 200 -9.83 -4.72 -21.12
C ALA A 200 -11.31 -4.99 -20.80
N GLY A 201 -11.65 -4.97 -19.52
CA GLY A 201 -12.96 -5.41 -19.03
C GLY A 201 -12.98 -6.90 -18.65
N TYR A 202 -13.53 -7.21 -17.46
CA TYR A 202 -13.47 -8.54 -16.85
C TYR A 202 -14.82 -8.95 -16.28
N ASP A 203 -15.04 -10.27 -16.15
CA ASP A 203 -16.35 -10.83 -15.77
C ASP A 203 -16.28 -11.78 -14.55
N TRP A 204 -15.13 -11.93 -13.88
CA TRP A 204 -15.12 -12.72 -12.64
C TRP A 204 -15.64 -11.90 -11.44
N SER A 205 -16.10 -12.62 -10.41
CA SER A 205 -16.71 -12.00 -9.24
C SER A 205 -15.72 -11.18 -8.40
N THR A 206 -16.23 -10.11 -7.81
CA THR A 206 -15.49 -9.25 -6.91
C THR A 206 -15.99 -9.38 -5.46
N TYR A 207 -15.14 -9.04 -4.49
CA TYR A 207 -15.52 -9.15 -3.08
C TYR A 207 -16.61 -8.14 -2.66
N PRO A 208 -16.65 -6.90 -3.18
CA PRO A 208 -17.77 -5.98 -2.93
C PRO A 208 -19.13 -6.53 -3.34
N GLU A 209 -19.23 -7.34 -4.44
CA GLU A 209 -20.48 -8.02 -4.79
C GLU A 209 -20.90 -9.06 -3.73
N ARG A 210 -19.93 -9.75 -3.11
CA ARG A 210 -20.21 -10.68 -2.00
C ARG A 210 -20.72 -9.93 -0.78
N LEU A 211 -20.08 -8.80 -0.44
CA LEU A 211 -20.54 -7.93 0.65
C LEU A 211 -21.95 -7.43 0.41
N GLU A 212 -22.26 -6.98 -0.82
CA GLU A 212 -23.59 -6.50 -1.19
C GLU A 212 -24.66 -7.59 -1.01
N ARG A 213 -24.41 -8.78 -1.56
CA ARG A 213 -25.33 -9.92 -1.41
C ARG A 213 -25.50 -10.35 0.05
N ALA A 214 -24.46 -10.17 0.84
CA ALA A 214 -24.45 -10.51 2.26
C ALA A 214 -25.10 -9.45 3.16
N GLY A 215 -25.45 -8.28 2.62
CA GLY A 215 -25.99 -7.15 3.37
C GLY A 215 -24.95 -6.45 4.26
N ILE A 216 -23.65 -6.62 3.96
CA ILE A 216 -22.57 -5.87 4.58
C ILE A 216 -22.40 -4.55 3.82
N SER A 217 -22.51 -3.43 4.53
CA SER A 217 -22.38 -2.12 3.90
C SER A 217 -20.95 -1.86 3.45
N TRP A 218 -20.79 -1.34 2.23
CA TRP A 218 -19.51 -1.03 1.64
C TRP A 218 -19.56 0.21 0.75
N LYS A 219 -18.41 0.84 0.52
CA LYS A 219 -18.26 1.98 -0.38
C LYS A 219 -16.81 2.19 -0.78
N VAL A 220 -16.57 2.68 -2.00
CA VAL A 220 -15.29 3.21 -2.46
C VAL A 220 -15.37 4.72 -2.48
N TYR A 221 -14.43 5.40 -1.82
CA TYR A 221 -14.26 6.84 -1.89
C TYR A 221 -13.06 7.16 -2.77
N GLN A 222 -13.28 8.04 -3.74
CA GLN A 222 -12.25 8.67 -4.54
C GLN A 222 -12.68 10.11 -4.83
N ASP A 223 -11.73 11.00 -4.98
CA ASP A 223 -12.08 12.36 -5.35
C ASP A 223 -12.41 12.39 -6.85
N VAL A 224 -13.48 13.08 -7.19
CA VAL A 224 -13.96 13.23 -8.55
C VAL A 224 -13.72 14.66 -9.01
N GLY A 225 -12.97 14.81 -10.09
CA GLY A 225 -12.70 16.12 -10.68
C GLY A 225 -13.86 16.62 -11.54
N LEU A 226 -13.63 16.77 -12.83
CA LEU A 226 -14.68 16.98 -13.81
C LEU A 226 -15.60 15.78 -13.93
N GLY A 227 -15.40 14.87 -13.03
CA GLY A 227 -16.17 13.67 -12.86
C GLY A 227 -15.56 12.48 -13.59
N LEU A 228 -15.86 11.34 -13.06
CA LEU A 228 -15.60 10.07 -13.69
C LEU A 228 -16.19 9.99 -15.10
N ASP A 229 -17.28 10.74 -15.33
CA ASP A 229 -17.97 10.78 -16.63
C ASP A 229 -17.25 11.65 -17.67
N ALA A 230 -16.56 12.73 -17.25
CA ALA A 230 -15.84 13.63 -18.17
C ALA A 230 -14.51 13.04 -18.63
N ALA A 231 -13.86 12.25 -17.78
CA ALA A 231 -12.62 11.54 -18.07
C ALA A 231 -12.87 10.17 -18.72
N GLY A 232 -14.10 9.87 -19.02
CA GLY A 232 -14.53 8.56 -19.43
C GLY A 232 -14.78 7.66 -18.23
N PHE A 233 -15.10 6.42 -18.51
CA PHE A 233 -15.56 5.44 -17.54
C PHE A 233 -14.57 5.21 -16.37
N TRP A 234 -13.29 5.38 -16.62
CA TRP A 234 -12.18 5.03 -15.70
C TRP A 234 -11.89 6.06 -14.60
N GLY A 235 -12.53 7.21 -14.63
CA GLY A 235 -12.33 8.25 -13.64
C GLY A 235 -11.03 9.05 -13.80
N PHE A 236 -10.38 8.94 -14.93
CA PHE A 236 -9.24 9.77 -15.26
C PHE A 236 -9.64 11.22 -15.42
N THR A 237 -8.85 12.12 -14.87
CA THR A 237 -8.76 13.50 -15.30
C THR A 237 -7.31 13.78 -15.66
N ASP A 238 -7.05 14.76 -16.53
CA ASP A 238 -5.68 15.23 -16.80
C ASP A 238 -5.09 16.01 -15.61
N ASP A 239 -5.78 16.03 -14.48
CA ASP A 239 -5.40 16.73 -13.27
C ASP A 239 -4.94 15.74 -12.19
N PRO A 240 -3.63 15.55 -11.98
CA PRO A 240 -3.10 14.55 -11.07
C PRO A 240 -3.42 14.83 -9.59
N TYR A 241 -3.85 16.04 -9.27
CA TYR A 241 -4.28 16.39 -7.91
C TYR A 241 -5.74 16.02 -7.61
N ILE A 242 -6.43 15.44 -8.58
CA ILE A 242 -7.84 15.02 -8.47
C ILE A 242 -8.04 13.63 -9.05
N GLY A 243 -7.50 13.35 -10.24
CA GLY A 243 -7.54 12.05 -10.90
C GLY A 243 -6.56 11.06 -10.28
N ASN A 244 -6.82 9.79 -10.47
CA ASN A 244 -5.94 8.70 -10.05
C ASN A 244 -5.46 7.90 -11.27
N TYR A 245 -4.45 7.05 -11.11
CA TYR A 245 -3.88 6.23 -12.19
C TYR A 245 -4.79 5.08 -12.68
N GLY A 246 -6.10 5.14 -12.43
CA GLY A 246 -6.98 4.01 -12.66
C GLY A 246 -7.04 3.05 -11.47
N ASP A 247 -6.57 3.48 -10.33
CA ASP A 247 -6.40 2.70 -9.11
C ASP A 247 -7.69 2.15 -8.52
N ASN A 248 -8.83 2.74 -8.88
CA ASN A 248 -10.12 2.10 -8.65
C ASN A 248 -10.37 1.02 -9.72
N SER A 249 -9.51 0.02 -9.77
CA SER A 249 -9.55 -1.03 -10.77
C SER A 249 -10.80 -1.94 -10.66
N LEU A 250 -11.65 -1.74 -9.65
CA LEU A 250 -12.99 -2.30 -9.58
C LEU A 250 -13.84 -1.88 -10.79
N LEU A 251 -13.61 -0.69 -11.34
CA LEU A 251 -14.32 -0.15 -12.49
C LEU A 251 -13.97 -0.84 -13.81
N TYR A 252 -12.94 -1.68 -13.84
CA TYR A 252 -12.57 -2.49 -15.02
C TYR A 252 -13.43 -3.77 -15.16
N PHE A 253 -14.33 -4.02 -14.22
CA PHE A 253 -15.24 -5.17 -14.28
C PHE A 253 -16.58 -4.77 -14.93
N HIS A 254 -17.05 -5.57 -15.91
CA HIS A 254 -18.25 -5.31 -16.67
C HIS A 254 -19.50 -5.14 -15.79
N GLN A 255 -19.59 -5.82 -14.65
CA GLN A 255 -20.71 -5.68 -13.73
C GLN A 255 -20.81 -4.28 -13.10
N TYR A 256 -19.71 -3.52 -13.02
CA TYR A 256 -19.73 -2.12 -12.60
C TYR A 256 -19.93 -1.18 -13.80
N GLN A 257 -19.29 -1.48 -14.93
CA GLN A 257 -19.42 -0.73 -16.17
C GLN A 257 -20.87 -0.67 -16.65
N ASN A 258 -21.57 -1.77 -16.56
CA ASN A 258 -22.95 -1.91 -17.01
C ASN A 258 -23.97 -1.63 -15.90
N ALA A 259 -23.54 -1.22 -14.71
CA ALA A 259 -24.43 -0.91 -13.60
C ALA A 259 -25.25 0.37 -13.89
N SER A 260 -26.56 0.26 -13.78
CA SER A 260 -27.44 1.43 -13.96
C SER A 260 -27.33 2.38 -12.76
N PRO A 261 -27.37 3.71 -12.98
CA PRO A 261 -27.46 4.68 -11.88
C PRO A 261 -28.61 4.35 -10.92
N GLY A 262 -28.39 4.52 -9.62
CA GLY A 262 -29.33 4.15 -8.57
C GLY A 262 -29.23 2.69 -8.12
N THR A 263 -28.36 1.90 -8.73
CA THR A 263 -28.05 0.54 -8.24
C THR A 263 -26.82 0.55 -7.31
N PRO A 264 -26.74 -0.40 -6.35
CA PRO A 264 -25.63 -0.42 -5.40
C PRO A 264 -24.24 -0.44 -6.05
N LEU A 265 -24.05 -1.20 -7.13
CA LEU A 265 -22.74 -1.30 -7.80
C LEU A 265 -22.37 0.02 -8.49
N ALA A 266 -23.33 0.74 -9.07
CA ALA A 266 -23.07 2.05 -9.66
C ALA A 266 -22.76 3.11 -8.60
N ASP A 267 -23.57 3.16 -7.52
CA ASP A 267 -23.55 4.28 -6.59
C ASP A 267 -22.45 4.15 -5.51
N LYS A 268 -22.03 2.91 -5.19
CA LYS A 268 -21.05 2.65 -4.12
C LYS A 268 -19.61 2.47 -4.62
N ALA A 269 -19.44 2.09 -5.88
CA ALA A 269 -18.12 1.77 -6.43
C ALA A 269 -17.25 3.00 -6.74
N LYS A 270 -17.85 4.18 -6.82
CA LYS A 270 -17.20 5.43 -7.19
C LYS A 270 -17.89 6.63 -6.54
N THR A 271 -17.69 6.76 -5.25
CA THR A 271 -18.28 7.86 -4.47
C THR A 271 -17.18 8.87 -4.13
N GLY A 272 -17.45 10.15 -4.24
CA GLY A 272 -16.46 11.12 -3.79
C GLY A 272 -16.85 12.57 -4.02
N THR A 273 -16.00 13.43 -3.49
CA THR A 273 -16.18 14.87 -3.53
C THR A 273 -15.79 15.42 -4.90
N ASP A 274 -16.61 16.31 -5.45
CA ASP A 274 -16.25 17.10 -6.63
C ASP A 274 -15.33 18.26 -6.21
N VAL A 275 -14.05 18.00 -6.23
CA VAL A 275 -13.00 18.94 -5.79
C VAL A 275 -12.86 20.14 -6.76
N LEU A 276 -13.22 20.00 -8.03
CA LEU A 276 -13.20 21.11 -8.97
C LEU A 276 -14.17 22.21 -8.58
N ARG A 277 -15.34 21.86 -8.08
CA ARG A 277 -16.30 22.83 -7.54
C ARG A 277 -15.77 23.58 -6.32
N GLN A 278 -14.74 23.05 -5.68
CA GLN A 278 -14.08 23.65 -4.53
C GLN A 278 -12.79 24.40 -4.93
N ASN A 279 -12.62 24.77 -6.21
CA ASN A 279 -11.43 25.42 -6.77
C ASN A 279 -10.13 24.65 -6.55
N ARG A 280 -10.17 23.32 -6.67
CA ARG A 280 -9.02 22.41 -6.56
C ARG A 280 -8.25 22.53 -5.23
N ARG A 281 -8.89 22.99 -4.17
CA ARG A 281 -8.23 23.13 -2.87
C ARG A 281 -7.96 21.77 -2.25
N PRO A 282 -6.74 21.45 -1.83
CA PRO A 282 -6.41 20.17 -1.18
C PRO A 282 -7.32 19.86 0.02
N GLU A 283 -7.72 20.86 0.78
CA GLU A 283 -8.62 20.70 1.94
C GLU A 283 -10.02 20.23 1.57
N ALA A 284 -10.40 20.33 0.29
CA ALA A 284 -11.68 19.81 -0.20
C ALA A 284 -11.65 18.29 -0.46
N LEU A 285 -10.44 17.71 -0.62
CA LEU A 285 -10.28 16.27 -0.77
C LEU A 285 -10.94 15.53 0.41
N LEU A 286 -11.41 14.32 0.16
CA LEU A 286 -12.05 13.48 1.17
C LEU A 286 -13.34 14.09 1.78
N GLY A 287 -13.98 15.05 1.13
CA GLY A 287 -15.15 15.75 1.69
C GLY A 287 -16.30 14.82 2.01
N ASP A 288 -16.67 13.91 1.10
CA ASP A 288 -17.75 12.94 1.30
C ASP A 288 -17.40 11.91 2.38
N PHE A 289 -16.15 11.45 2.42
CA PHE A 289 -15.65 10.57 3.45
C PHE A 289 -15.72 11.24 4.84
N ARG A 290 -15.26 12.49 4.94
CA ARG A 290 -15.33 13.29 6.18
C ARG A 290 -16.76 13.49 6.65
N ASP A 291 -17.68 13.74 5.74
CA ASP A 291 -19.10 13.92 6.05
C ASP A 291 -19.75 12.63 6.56
N ASP A 292 -19.42 11.48 5.95
CA ASP A 292 -19.95 10.18 6.39
C ASP A 292 -19.38 9.79 7.77
N VAL A 293 -18.09 10.01 8.02
CA VAL A 293 -17.48 9.78 9.35
C VAL A 293 -18.12 10.68 10.41
N ARG A 294 -18.23 11.98 10.13
CA ARG A 294 -18.80 12.95 11.08
C ARG A 294 -20.24 12.63 11.44
N ARG A 295 -21.02 12.10 10.50
CA ARG A 295 -22.43 11.76 10.69
C ARG A 295 -22.65 10.31 11.18
N GLY A 296 -21.59 9.56 11.45
CA GLY A 296 -21.68 8.15 11.85
C GLY A 296 -22.28 7.25 10.76
N ARG A 297 -22.02 7.54 9.49
CA ARG A 297 -22.54 6.80 8.33
C ARG A 297 -21.47 6.06 7.55
N LEU A 298 -20.23 6.01 8.07
CA LEU A 298 -19.18 5.24 7.44
C LEU A 298 -19.62 3.78 7.26
N PRO A 299 -19.49 3.17 6.07
CA PRO A 299 -19.82 1.77 5.88
C PRO A 299 -18.96 0.83 6.73
N GLN A 300 -19.39 -0.43 6.83
CA GLN A 300 -18.62 -1.48 7.51
C GLN A 300 -17.30 -1.78 6.78
N VAL A 301 -17.29 -1.68 5.44
CA VAL A 301 -16.09 -1.85 4.63
C VAL A 301 -15.93 -0.66 3.69
N THR A 302 -14.78 -0.05 3.73
CA THR A 302 -14.46 1.17 2.98
C THR A 302 -13.14 1.01 2.24
N TRP A 303 -13.09 1.42 0.99
CA TRP A 303 -11.85 1.61 0.25
C TRP A 303 -11.68 3.09 -0.08
N ILE A 304 -10.47 3.57 0.03
CA ILE A 304 -10.08 4.94 -0.34
C ILE A 304 -9.06 4.83 -1.45
N VAL A 305 -9.27 5.58 -2.53
CA VAL A 305 -8.35 5.69 -3.67
C VAL A 305 -7.85 7.12 -3.70
N ALA A 306 -6.53 7.28 -3.53
CA ALA A 306 -5.89 8.59 -3.54
C ALA A 306 -5.77 9.14 -4.97
N PRO A 307 -5.81 10.48 -5.17
CA PRO A 307 -5.37 11.07 -6.43
C PRO A 307 -3.87 10.80 -6.68
N GLU A 308 -3.45 10.82 -7.96
CA GLU A 308 -2.08 10.52 -8.40
C GLU A 308 -1.00 11.20 -7.55
N ALA A 309 -1.12 12.52 -7.39
CA ALA A 309 -0.12 13.33 -6.67
C ALA A 309 0.01 12.96 -5.18
N TYR A 310 -0.97 12.26 -4.61
CA TYR A 310 -1.00 11.86 -3.20
C TYR A 310 -0.85 10.36 -3.01
N SER A 311 -0.63 9.61 -4.09
CA SER A 311 -0.53 8.14 -4.07
C SER A 311 0.83 7.62 -3.60
N GLU A 312 1.83 8.47 -3.51
CA GLU A 312 3.25 8.14 -3.27
C GLU A 312 3.95 7.41 -4.45
N HIS A 313 3.32 7.34 -5.63
CA HIS A 313 4.00 6.87 -6.84
C HIS A 313 5.36 7.56 -7.00
N PRO A 314 6.43 6.88 -7.48
CA PRO A 314 7.80 7.41 -7.47
C PRO A 314 7.99 8.81 -8.03
N ASN A 315 7.24 9.13 -9.08
CA ASN A 315 7.24 10.44 -9.71
C ASN A 315 6.39 11.51 -8.98
N TRP A 316 6.04 11.25 -7.70
CA TRP A 316 5.45 12.21 -6.78
C TRP A 316 6.18 12.22 -5.44
N GLU A 317 6.11 13.33 -4.74
CA GLU A 317 6.75 13.48 -3.43
C GLU A 317 6.08 12.58 -2.39
N PRO A 318 6.83 11.76 -1.66
CA PRO A 318 6.31 11.02 -0.51
C PRO A 318 5.60 11.88 0.54
N ASP A 319 6.03 13.14 0.70
CA ASP A 319 5.43 14.10 1.63
C ASP A 319 3.96 14.40 1.27
N PHE A 320 3.61 14.45 -0.03
CA PHE A 320 2.21 14.65 -0.44
C PHE A 320 1.32 13.49 0.02
N GLY A 321 1.80 12.25 -0.13
CA GLY A 321 1.10 11.07 0.36
C GLY A 321 1.02 11.01 1.88
N ALA A 322 2.08 11.40 2.58
CA ALA A 322 2.08 11.53 4.04
C ALA A 322 0.99 12.49 4.52
N TRP A 323 0.84 13.64 3.85
CA TRP A 323 -0.25 14.56 4.13
C TRP A 323 -1.62 13.91 3.91
N TYR A 324 -1.81 13.22 2.79
CA TYR A 324 -3.10 12.58 2.47
C TYR A 324 -3.46 11.49 3.50
N VAL A 325 -2.52 10.62 3.85
CA VAL A 325 -2.70 9.60 4.90
C VAL A 325 -3.04 10.25 6.23
N SER A 326 -2.39 11.38 6.58
CA SER A 326 -2.69 12.11 7.82
C SER A 326 -4.12 12.64 7.84
N GLN A 327 -4.62 13.14 6.69
CA GLN A 327 -6.02 13.59 6.58
C GLN A 327 -7.02 12.44 6.79
N VAL A 328 -6.73 11.24 6.24
CA VAL A 328 -7.57 10.05 6.47
C VAL A 328 -7.60 9.69 7.96
N VAL A 329 -6.44 9.66 8.61
CA VAL A 329 -6.33 9.36 10.05
C VAL A 329 -7.06 10.40 10.89
N ASP A 330 -6.88 11.69 10.60
CA ASP A 330 -7.52 12.78 11.33
C ASP A 330 -9.05 12.77 11.19
N ILE A 331 -9.55 12.49 9.98
CA ILE A 331 -10.99 12.34 9.74
C ILE A 331 -11.54 11.19 10.59
N LEU A 332 -10.93 10.02 10.57
CA LEU A 332 -11.37 8.87 11.38
C LEU A 332 -11.33 9.18 12.88
N ALA A 333 -10.25 9.85 13.34
CA ALA A 333 -10.07 10.25 14.73
C ALA A 333 -11.04 11.34 15.19
N SER A 334 -11.63 12.09 14.27
CA SER A 334 -12.62 13.14 14.58
C SER A 334 -13.92 12.59 15.16
N ASN A 335 -14.20 11.28 14.96
CA ASN A 335 -15.33 10.58 15.56
C ASN A 335 -14.82 9.49 16.53
N PRO A 336 -14.78 9.75 17.86
CA PRO A 336 -14.26 8.80 18.83
C PRO A 336 -14.99 7.47 18.91
N ASP A 337 -16.30 7.46 18.69
CA ASP A 337 -17.09 6.22 18.73
C ASP A 337 -16.72 5.31 17.57
N LEU A 338 -16.63 5.87 16.37
CA LEU A 338 -16.18 5.15 15.18
C LEU A 338 -14.74 4.68 15.33
N TRP A 339 -13.82 5.58 15.76
CA TRP A 339 -12.43 5.23 15.99
C TRP A 339 -12.27 4.03 16.92
N SER A 340 -13.08 3.96 17.97
CA SER A 340 -13.01 2.89 18.98
C SER A 340 -13.31 1.49 18.41
N THR A 341 -13.89 1.42 17.20
CA THR A 341 -14.36 0.17 16.55
C THR A 341 -13.78 -0.05 15.16
N MET A 342 -12.75 0.73 14.75
CA MET A 342 -12.25 0.68 13.39
C MET A 342 -10.85 0.08 13.25
N ALA A 343 -10.55 -0.42 12.05
CA ALA A 343 -9.21 -0.76 11.58
C ALA A 343 -8.95 -0.12 10.21
N LEU A 344 -7.88 0.70 10.12
CA LEU A 344 -7.37 1.25 8.86
C LEU A 344 -6.10 0.48 8.46
N PHE A 345 -6.08 0.00 7.24
CA PHE A 345 -4.93 -0.65 6.60
C PHE A 345 -4.35 0.32 5.57
N VAL A 346 -3.12 0.77 5.80
CA VAL A 346 -2.36 1.59 4.85
C VAL A 346 -1.28 0.71 4.25
N THR A 347 -1.36 0.47 2.96
CA THR A 347 -0.43 -0.40 2.24
C THR A 347 -0.10 0.17 0.86
N TYR A 348 0.70 -0.55 0.09
CA TYR A 348 1.12 -0.20 -1.26
C TYR A 348 0.82 -1.38 -2.18
N ASP A 349 0.50 -1.11 -3.43
CA ASP A 349 0.05 -2.13 -4.38
C ASP A 349 1.19 -3.03 -4.86
N GLU A 350 2.36 -2.44 -5.17
CA GLU A 350 3.52 -3.19 -5.60
C GLU A 350 4.83 -2.42 -5.29
N GLU A 351 5.98 -2.99 -5.67
CA GLU A 351 7.29 -2.50 -5.25
C GLU A 351 7.81 -1.26 -6.01
N GLY A 352 7.17 -0.82 -7.11
CA GLY A 352 7.63 0.30 -7.95
C GLY A 352 9.00 0.07 -8.58
N GLY A 353 9.38 -1.19 -8.75
CA GLY A 353 10.72 -1.54 -9.19
C GLY A 353 11.81 -1.31 -8.15
N PHE A 354 11.50 -0.88 -6.94
CA PHE A 354 12.48 -0.72 -5.85
C PHE A 354 12.86 -2.05 -5.23
N PHE A 355 14.13 -2.18 -4.94
CA PHE A 355 14.73 -3.37 -4.35
C PHE A 355 14.20 -3.65 -2.94
N ASP A 356 14.06 -4.93 -2.64
CA ASP A 356 13.86 -5.46 -1.30
C ASP A 356 14.74 -6.68 -1.11
N HIS A 357 15.38 -6.85 0.05
CA HIS A 357 16.34 -7.91 0.25
C HIS A 357 15.74 -9.30 0.49
N LEU A 358 14.45 -9.36 0.84
CA LEU A 358 13.78 -10.65 1.03
C LEU A 358 13.29 -11.22 -0.29
N VAL A 359 13.82 -12.38 -0.65
CA VAL A 359 13.32 -13.13 -1.80
C VAL A 359 11.88 -13.56 -1.51
N PRO A 360 10.90 -13.17 -2.33
CA PRO A 360 9.52 -13.54 -2.09
C PRO A 360 9.31 -15.04 -2.18
N PRO A 361 8.54 -15.66 -1.28
CA PRO A 361 8.17 -17.06 -1.39
C PRO A 361 7.23 -17.29 -2.57
N THR A 362 7.56 -18.24 -3.40
CA THR A 362 6.78 -18.61 -4.60
C THR A 362 6.37 -20.07 -4.57
N PRO A 363 5.28 -20.46 -5.24
CA PRO A 363 4.93 -21.86 -5.40
C PRO A 363 6.01 -22.59 -6.22
N PRO A 364 6.33 -23.85 -5.89
CA PRO A 364 7.31 -24.61 -6.66
C PRO A 364 6.79 -24.85 -8.09
N GLN A 365 7.59 -24.48 -9.08
CA GLN A 365 7.31 -24.70 -10.51
C GLN A 365 7.73 -26.07 -10.97
N THR A 366 8.73 -26.64 -10.32
CA THR A 366 9.29 -27.95 -10.63
C THR A 366 9.55 -28.75 -9.34
N ARG A 367 9.68 -30.06 -9.49
CA ARG A 367 10.02 -30.95 -8.39
C ARG A 367 11.37 -30.63 -7.73
N ALA A 368 12.31 -30.08 -8.51
CA ALA A 368 13.61 -29.67 -8.00
C ALA A 368 13.54 -28.43 -7.07
N GLN A 369 12.56 -27.56 -7.29
CA GLN A 369 12.31 -26.39 -6.44
C GLN A 369 11.56 -26.74 -5.15
N GLY A 370 10.88 -27.89 -5.10
CA GLY A 370 10.15 -28.34 -3.93
C GLY A 370 8.84 -29.04 -4.26
N LEU A 371 8.09 -29.34 -3.20
CA LEU A 371 6.74 -29.93 -3.28
C LEU A 371 5.77 -29.09 -2.48
N SER A 372 4.53 -29.03 -2.93
CA SER A 372 3.43 -28.42 -2.20
C SER A 372 2.43 -29.49 -1.74
N THR A 373 1.89 -29.34 -0.54
CA THR A 373 0.81 -30.18 -0.02
C THR A 373 -0.57 -29.82 -0.58
N VAL A 374 -0.65 -28.67 -1.30
CA VAL A 374 -1.87 -28.17 -1.93
C VAL A 374 -1.61 -27.88 -3.41
N PRO A 375 -2.66 -27.84 -4.25
CA PRO A 375 -2.51 -27.52 -5.67
C PRO A 375 -1.90 -26.13 -5.89
N VAL A 376 -0.94 -26.01 -6.82
CA VAL A 376 -0.27 -24.76 -7.21
C VAL A 376 -0.53 -24.36 -8.66
N THR A 377 -1.27 -25.15 -9.43
CA THR A 377 -1.47 -24.95 -10.87
C THR A 377 -1.99 -23.55 -11.20
N ASN A 378 -2.89 -23.04 -10.40
CA ASN A 378 -3.47 -21.70 -10.59
C ASN A 378 -2.59 -20.56 -10.03
N GLU A 379 -1.38 -20.85 -9.58
CA GLU A 379 -0.38 -19.86 -9.16
C GLU A 379 0.75 -19.72 -10.18
N LEU A 380 0.67 -20.41 -11.30
CA LEU A 380 1.69 -20.43 -12.34
C LEU A 380 1.11 -19.92 -13.65
N PHE A 381 1.65 -18.82 -14.15
CA PHE A 381 1.35 -18.34 -15.50
C PHE A 381 2.08 -19.21 -16.53
N PRO A 382 1.39 -19.73 -17.54
CA PRO A 382 2.01 -20.66 -18.50
C PRO A 382 2.96 -19.98 -19.49
N GLY A 383 2.99 -18.63 -19.50
CA GLY A 383 3.68 -17.85 -20.51
C GLY A 383 2.84 -17.60 -21.75
N ASP A 384 3.21 -16.56 -22.50
CA ASP A 384 2.69 -16.23 -23.83
C ASP A 384 3.83 -15.76 -24.74
N ALA A 385 3.49 -15.19 -25.90
CA ALA A 385 4.50 -14.75 -26.88
C ALA A 385 5.32 -13.53 -26.37
N ALA A 386 4.80 -12.75 -25.43
CA ALA A 386 5.39 -11.51 -24.92
C ALA A 386 5.92 -11.65 -23.48
N HIS A 387 5.42 -12.62 -22.74
CA HIS A 387 5.69 -12.73 -21.31
C HIS A 387 6.17 -14.15 -20.96
N PRO A 388 7.27 -14.28 -20.18
CA PRO A 388 7.78 -15.58 -19.76
C PRO A 388 6.81 -16.28 -18.81
N ALA A 389 6.82 -17.61 -18.85
CA ALA A 389 6.16 -18.43 -17.84
C ALA A 389 6.79 -18.22 -16.46
N GLY A 390 5.98 -18.19 -15.42
CA GLY A 390 6.48 -18.00 -14.06
C GLY A 390 5.37 -18.06 -13.01
N PRO A 391 5.71 -17.97 -11.71
CA PRO A 391 4.72 -17.82 -10.66
C PRO A 391 4.07 -16.42 -10.74
N TYR A 392 2.78 -16.31 -10.47
CA TYR A 392 2.18 -14.99 -10.30
C TYR A 392 2.83 -14.23 -9.14
N GLY A 393 3.06 -14.90 -8.02
CA GLY A 393 3.67 -14.33 -6.83
C GLY A 393 4.02 -15.43 -5.80
N LEU A 394 4.23 -15.07 -4.50
CA LEU A 394 4.12 -13.67 -4.04
C LEU A 394 5.16 -12.78 -4.72
N GLY A 395 4.84 -11.49 -4.80
CA GLY A 395 5.81 -10.50 -5.25
C GLY A 395 6.67 -9.96 -4.10
N VAL A 396 7.31 -8.85 -4.35
CA VAL A 396 8.24 -8.20 -3.41
C VAL A 396 7.47 -7.64 -2.21
N ARG A 397 8.14 -7.47 -1.07
CA ARG A 397 7.51 -6.84 0.10
C ARG A 397 7.16 -5.40 -0.19
N VAL A 398 5.99 -5.01 0.31
CA VAL A 398 5.52 -3.62 0.31
C VAL A 398 5.18 -3.19 1.74
N PRO A 399 5.22 -1.89 2.07
CA PRO A 399 4.84 -1.43 3.39
C PRO A 399 3.37 -1.75 3.72
N MET A 400 3.13 -2.14 4.97
CA MET A 400 1.80 -2.26 5.55
C MET A 400 1.82 -1.76 6.98
N ILE A 401 1.01 -0.74 7.27
CA ILE A 401 0.79 -0.22 8.62
C ILE A 401 -0.69 -0.37 8.96
N ILE A 402 -0.97 -0.97 10.10
CA ILE A 402 -2.34 -1.18 10.56
C ILE A 402 -2.63 -0.22 11.71
N VAL A 403 -3.46 0.78 11.41
CA VAL A 403 -3.84 1.85 12.33
C VAL A 403 -5.18 1.51 12.98
N SER A 404 -5.14 1.17 14.26
CA SER A 404 -6.33 0.75 15.01
C SER A 404 -6.09 0.89 16.50
N PRO A 405 -7.12 1.07 17.33
CA PRO A 405 -6.96 1.02 18.78
C PRO A 405 -6.38 -0.32 19.28
N TRP A 406 -6.52 -1.42 18.56
CA TRP A 406 -6.00 -2.73 18.91
C TRP A 406 -4.57 -3.02 18.39
N THR A 407 -3.98 -2.12 17.62
CA THR A 407 -2.65 -2.30 17.01
C THR A 407 -1.62 -1.29 17.54
N ARG A 408 -1.96 -0.54 18.59
CA ARG A 408 -1.07 0.48 19.18
C ARG A 408 0.12 -0.15 19.89
N GLY A 409 1.26 0.53 19.85
CA GLY A 409 2.44 0.16 20.65
C GLY A 409 3.75 0.02 19.86
N GLY A 410 3.73 0.27 18.54
CA GLY A 410 4.91 0.14 17.69
C GLY A 410 5.35 -1.32 17.56
N TRP A 411 4.40 -2.21 17.31
CA TRP A 411 4.66 -3.63 17.11
C TRP A 411 5.10 -3.93 15.69
N VAL A 412 5.87 -5.00 15.53
CA VAL A 412 6.22 -5.57 14.24
C VAL A 412 5.54 -6.93 14.11
N ASN A 413 4.78 -7.12 13.03
CA ASN A 413 4.17 -8.39 12.66
C ASN A 413 4.95 -8.99 11.49
N SER A 414 5.59 -10.14 11.70
CA SER A 414 6.40 -10.84 10.69
C SER A 414 5.69 -12.06 10.10
N GLN A 415 4.37 -12.18 10.24
CA GLN A 415 3.60 -13.21 9.55
C GLN A 415 3.66 -12.96 8.04
N LEU A 416 3.78 -14.04 7.26
CA LEU A 416 3.68 -13.95 5.80
C LEU A 416 2.27 -13.54 5.39
N LEU A 417 2.16 -12.44 4.67
CA LEU A 417 0.92 -11.79 4.28
C LEU A 417 1.01 -11.30 2.82
N ASP A 418 -0.12 -11.13 2.17
CA ASP A 418 -0.25 -10.46 0.87
C ASP A 418 -1.60 -9.74 0.72
N HIS A 419 -1.92 -9.18 -0.44
CA HIS A 419 -3.18 -8.47 -0.65
C HIS A 419 -4.42 -9.34 -0.43
N THR A 420 -4.34 -10.66 -0.63
CA THR A 420 -5.46 -11.56 -0.32
C THR A 420 -5.74 -11.64 1.18
N SER A 421 -4.76 -11.29 2.02
CA SER A 421 -4.95 -11.20 3.47
C SER A 421 -5.99 -10.15 3.87
N LEU A 422 -6.20 -9.11 3.07
CA LEU A 422 -7.23 -8.09 3.28
C LEU A 422 -8.64 -8.71 3.17
N ILE A 423 -8.88 -9.49 2.13
CA ILE A 423 -10.13 -10.25 1.98
C ILE A 423 -10.28 -11.25 3.11
N ARG A 424 -9.23 -11.97 3.47
CA ARG A 424 -9.27 -12.98 4.54
C ARG A 424 -9.55 -12.35 5.91
N PHE A 425 -9.11 -11.11 6.16
CA PHE A 425 -9.52 -10.36 7.34
C PHE A 425 -11.02 -10.11 7.37
N LEU A 426 -11.60 -9.70 6.22
CA LEU A 426 -13.06 -9.53 6.10
C LEU A 426 -13.81 -10.84 6.26
N GLU A 427 -13.31 -11.96 5.69
CA GLU A 427 -13.86 -13.30 5.90
C GLU A 427 -13.88 -13.67 7.39
N THR A 428 -12.77 -13.43 8.09
CA THR A 428 -12.66 -13.74 9.53
C THR A 428 -13.58 -12.85 10.36
N ARG A 429 -13.74 -11.58 9.99
CA ARG A 429 -14.59 -10.63 10.72
C ARG A 429 -16.06 -10.81 10.44
N PHE A 430 -16.47 -10.97 9.20
CA PHE A 430 -17.88 -10.96 8.79
C PHE A 430 -18.39 -12.34 8.34
N GLY A 431 -17.48 -13.25 8.01
CA GLY A 431 -17.79 -14.53 7.39
C GLY A 431 -18.04 -15.69 8.34
N GLN A 432 -18.05 -15.46 9.66
CA GLN A 432 -18.29 -16.53 10.66
C GLN A 432 -19.67 -17.19 10.45
N GLY A 433 -19.64 -18.46 10.02
CA GLY A 433 -20.86 -19.19 9.67
C GLY A 433 -21.51 -18.77 8.35
N ARG A 434 -20.82 -17.98 7.53
CA ARG A 434 -21.30 -17.44 6.25
C ARG A 434 -20.40 -17.88 5.09
N PRO A 435 -20.65 -19.06 4.51
CA PRO A 435 -19.83 -19.57 3.39
C PRO A 435 -19.94 -18.68 2.13
N ASP A 436 -21.00 -17.89 1.99
CA ASP A 436 -21.20 -16.93 0.92
C ASP A 436 -20.17 -15.79 0.92
N LEU A 437 -19.55 -15.52 2.08
CA LEU A 437 -18.49 -14.53 2.23
C LEU A 437 -17.06 -15.12 2.03
N VAL A 438 -16.92 -16.41 1.83
CA VAL A 438 -15.62 -17.01 1.50
C VAL A 438 -15.28 -16.72 0.05
N GLU A 439 -14.13 -16.06 -0.22
CA GLU A 439 -13.68 -15.77 -1.58
C GLU A 439 -13.06 -17.00 -2.25
N SER A 440 -13.79 -17.61 -3.16
CA SER A 440 -13.37 -18.83 -3.84
C SER A 440 -12.20 -18.62 -4.83
N ASN A 441 -11.91 -17.38 -5.21
CA ASN A 441 -10.81 -17.05 -6.11
C ASN A 441 -9.44 -17.13 -5.41
N ILE A 442 -9.39 -16.96 -4.09
CA ILE A 442 -8.15 -17.16 -3.32
C ILE A 442 -7.77 -18.63 -3.41
N THR A 443 -6.65 -18.92 -4.05
CA THR A 443 -6.21 -20.28 -4.32
C THR A 443 -5.91 -21.07 -3.05
N PRO A 444 -5.94 -22.41 -3.10
CA PRO A 444 -5.54 -23.24 -1.96
C PRO A 444 -4.12 -22.96 -1.49
N TRP A 445 -3.20 -22.62 -2.39
CA TRP A 445 -1.82 -22.32 -2.02
C TRP A 445 -1.75 -21.01 -1.19
N ARG A 446 -2.38 -19.92 -1.65
CA ARG A 446 -2.40 -18.66 -0.90
C ARG A 446 -3.07 -18.85 0.46
N ARG A 447 -4.19 -19.56 0.51
CA ARG A 447 -4.85 -19.88 1.79
C ARG A 447 -3.98 -20.67 2.76
N ALA A 448 -3.05 -21.48 2.25
CA ALA A 448 -2.15 -22.26 3.08
C ALA A 448 -0.93 -21.49 3.57
N VAL A 449 -0.42 -20.52 2.78
CA VAL A 449 0.86 -19.86 3.08
C VAL A 449 0.71 -18.48 3.69
N VAL A 450 -0.33 -17.69 3.34
CA VAL A 450 -0.51 -16.34 3.88
C VAL A 450 -1.51 -16.29 5.03
N GLY A 451 -1.31 -15.33 5.94
CA GLY A 451 -2.18 -15.07 7.06
C GLY A 451 -3.42 -14.25 6.71
N ASP A 452 -4.22 -13.93 7.72
CA ASP A 452 -5.45 -13.14 7.64
C ASP A 452 -5.37 -11.81 8.40
N LEU A 453 -4.16 -11.34 8.71
CA LEU A 453 -3.87 -10.09 9.43
C LEU A 453 -4.32 -10.06 10.91
N THR A 454 -5.07 -11.03 11.40
CA THR A 454 -5.57 -11.02 12.78
C THR A 454 -4.46 -11.06 13.82
N THR A 455 -3.29 -11.63 13.48
CA THR A 455 -2.11 -11.69 14.37
C THR A 455 -1.47 -10.32 14.66
N ALA A 456 -1.83 -9.29 13.91
CA ALA A 456 -1.37 -7.92 14.13
C ALA A 456 -2.18 -7.19 15.23
N PHE A 457 -3.25 -7.78 15.74
CA PHE A 457 -4.18 -7.15 16.69
C PHE A 457 -4.07 -7.77 18.08
N ASP A 458 -4.00 -6.94 19.11
CA ASP A 458 -4.15 -7.37 20.50
C ASP A 458 -5.58 -7.08 20.98
N PHE A 459 -6.51 -7.97 20.65
CA PHE A 459 -7.91 -7.86 21.12
C PHE A 459 -8.05 -8.12 22.62
N ALA A 460 -7.14 -8.89 23.21
CA ALA A 460 -7.22 -9.28 24.62
C ALA A 460 -6.81 -8.15 25.56
N ARG A 461 -5.80 -7.35 25.14
CA ARG A 461 -5.20 -6.27 25.94
C ARG A 461 -4.96 -5.02 25.09
N PRO A 462 -5.99 -4.49 24.43
CA PRO A 462 -5.83 -3.27 23.65
C PRO A 462 -5.35 -2.15 24.57
N ASN A 463 -4.75 -1.12 24.02
CA ASN A 463 -4.46 0.09 24.77
C ASN A 463 -3.16 0.12 25.58
N THR A 464 -2.11 -0.53 25.09
CA THR A 464 -0.77 -0.20 25.58
C THR A 464 -0.36 1.17 25.03
N PRO A 465 -0.37 2.24 25.86
CA PRO A 465 -0.02 3.56 25.38
C PRO A 465 1.49 3.63 25.16
N ARG A 466 1.92 3.95 23.96
CA ARG A 466 3.27 4.43 23.69
C ARG A 466 3.13 5.90 23.27
N ARG A 467 3.89 6.77 23.91
CA ARG A 467 3.96 8.16 23.48
C ARG A 467 4.73 8.19 22.14
N VAL A 468 4.09 8.67 21.11
CA VAL A 468 4.70 8.90 19.80
C VAL A 468 4.49 10.36 19.45
N ASP A 469 5.56 11.02 19.09
CA ASP A 469 5.51 12.37 18.58
C ASP A 469 5.32 12.27 17.05
N LEU A 470 4.13 12.63 16.58
CA LEU A 470 3.83 12.66 15.15
C LEU A 470 4.18 14.06 14.61
N PRO A 471 4.85 14.12 13.46
CA PRO A 471 5.15 15.39 12.82
C PRO A 471 3.86 16.01 12.26
N ASP A 472 3.84 17.33 12.26
CA ASP A 472 2.85 18.09 11.52
C ASP A 472 3.08 17.90 10.01
N THR A 473 2.02 17.67 9.28
CA THR A 473 2.05 17.46 7.83
C THR A 473 1.48 18.64 7.03
N ASP A 474 1.11 19.74 7.68
CA ASP A 474 0.55 20.90 6.97
C ASP A 474 1.53 21.48 5.94
N ASP A 475 2.84 21.40 6.22
CA ASP A 475 3.91 21.83 5.31
C ASP A 475 4.16 20.82 4.17
N PHE A 476 3.58 19.63 4.21
CA PHE A 476 3.74 18.58 3.18
C PHE A 476 2.70 18.69 2.06
N LYS A 477 1.70 19.50 2.27
CA LYS A 477 0.68 19.76 1.28
C LYS A 477 1.27 20.49 0.07
N PRO A 478 0.93 20.13 -1.17
CA PRO A 478 1.34 20.87 -2.35
C PRO A 478 0.92 22.34 -2.26
N VAL A 479 1.87 23.24 -2.46
CA VAL A 479 1.62 24.70 -2.48
C VAL A 479 1.44 25.24 -3.89
N ASP A 480 2.15 24.66 -4.86
CA ASP A 480 1.92 24.84 -6.27
C ASP A 480 1.41 23.52 -6.86
N LEU A 481 0.52 23.55 -7.77
CA LEU A 481 -0.01 22.35 -8.41
C LEU A 481 0.73 22.09 -9.73
N VAL A 482 2.07 22.18 -9.70
CA VAL A 482 2.96 21.96 -10.84
C VAL A 482 3.85 20.76 -10.53
N ARG A 483 3.89 19.80 -11.45
CA ARG A 483 4.82 18.67 -11.35
C ARG A 483 6.24 19.13 -11.66
N HIS A 484 7.18 18.77 -10.80
CA HIS A 484 8.61 18.99 -11.00
C HIS A 484 9.25 17.84 -11.79
N PRO A 485 10.40 18.07 -12.46
CA PRO A 485 11.14 17.02 -13.13
C PRO A 485 11.66 15.98 -12.14
N ASP A 486 11.65 14.71 -12.56
CA ASP A 486 12.22 13.63 -11.77
C ASP A 486 13.74 13.81 -11.64
N GLU A 487 14.27 13.60 -10.42
CA GLU A 487 15.71 13.64 -10.17
C GLU A 487 16.30 12.23 -10.31
N VAL A 488 17.27 12.08 -11.20
CA VAL A 488 17.99 10.79 -11.36
C VAL A 488 19.02 10.67 -10.24
N PRO A 489 18.83 9.72 -9.32
CA PRO A 489 19.75 9.57 -8.19
C PRO A 489 21.09 9.02 -8.66
N ALA A 490 22.18 9.58 -8.14
CA ALA A 490 23.52 9.06 -8.33
C ALA A 490 23.98 8.32 -7.08
N PRO A 491 24.55 7.11 -7.23
CA PRO A 491 25.18 6.41 -6.11
C PRO A 491 26.36 7.21 -5.57
N PRO A 492 26.58 7.22 -4.22
CA PRO A 492 27.75 7.85 -3.64
C PRO A 492 29.03 7.12 -4.04
N ALA A 493 30.15 7.85 -4.14
CA ALA A 493 31.45 7.27 -4.49
C ALA A 493 31.96 6.26 -3.44
N ASP A 494 31.65 6.48 -2.17
CA ASP A 494 31.98 5.58 -1.03
C ASP A 494 30.69 4.90 -0.56
N GLN A 495 30.41 3.72 -1.10
CA GLN A 495 29.21 2.97 -0.81
C GLN A 495 29.37 2.14 0.47
N ARG A 496 28.40 2.25 1.38
CA ARG A 496 28.33 1.48 2.63
C ARG A 496 26.88 1.11 2.92
N LEU A 497 26.68 -0.07 3.47
CA LEU A 497 25.39 -0.40 4.11
C LEU A 497 25.21 0.48 5.35
N PRO A 498 24.01 0.95 5.63
CA PRO A 498 23.68 1.76 6.80
C PRO A 498 23.94 1.05 8.12
#